data_3f951bbe2a093f77520472128e303d42
#
_entry.id   3f951bbe2a093f77520472128e303d42
#
_cell.length_a   1.000
_cell.length_b   1.000
_cell.length_c   1.000
_cell.angle_alpha   90.00
_cell.angle_beta   90.00
_cell.angle_gamma   90.00
#
_symmetry.space_group_name_H-M   'P 1'
#
loop_
_entity.id
_entity.type
_entity.pdbx_description
1 polymer ?
#
loop_
_entity_poly.entity_id
_entity_poly.type
_entity_poly.pdbx_seq_one_letter_code
_entity_poly.pdbx_strand_id
1 'polypeptide(L)'
;MAGTSDSPAEGAPSGDASDTSSADNAKTTKWRMDLLLIFGMVLIACLFLVIWHVSRESAIKNEKSDSLVVTAEVNGKVWGSWSLDENHVIEIDTDYGHNELTIRDGAAYMTDADCPDKYCMQMGKAMRTGDNIVCLPHKLVIGIASSPVSDAGGSSDLDIDTVAR
;
A
#
# COMPACT_ATOMS: atom_id res chain seq x y z
N MET A 1 -81.98 -23.18 70.61
CA MET A 1 -82.28 -21.74 70.58
C MET A 1 -81.35 -21.20 69.53
N ALA A 2 -81.91 -20.98 68.43
CA ALA A 2 -82.15 -19.68 67.80
C ALA A 2 -80.86 -18.99 67.43
N GLY A 3 -80.65 -18.62 66.23
CA GLY A 3 -81.35 -18.25 65.04
C GLY A 3 -80.36 -17.68 64.10
N THR A 4 -80.71 -17.88 62.91
CA THR A 4 -80.98 -16.97 61.83
C THR A 4 -79.77 -16.22 61.17
N SER A 5 -79.61 -16.53 59.93
CA SER A 5 -79.74 -15.69 58.74
C SER A 5 -78.67 -14.64 58.59
N ASP A 6 -78.08 -14.39 57.50
CA ASP A 6 -78.60 -14.04 56.19
C ASP A 6 -77.51 -13.97 55.17
N SER A 7 -77.74 -14.40 53.96
CA SER A 7 -77.13 -14.00 52.72
C SER A 7 -77.61 -12.57 52.42
N PRO A 8 -77.06 -11.79 51.55
CA PRO A 8 -76.66 -12.10 50.18
C PRO A 8 -75.52 -11.29 49.49
N ALA A 9 -75.20 -11.76 48.36
CA ALA A 9 -75.02 -11.08 47.07
C ALA A 9 -73.80 -10.22 46.80
N GLU A 10 -73.18 -10.64 45.78
CA GLU A 10 -73.05 -9.91 44.50
C GLU A 10 -71.91 -8.84 44.35
N GLY A 11 -71.18 -9.10 43.37
CA GLY A 11 -70.31 -8.07 42.85
C GLY A 11 -69.01 -8.59 42.18
N ALA A 12 -69.15 -9.30 41.08
CA ALA A 12 -68.10 -9.26 40.13
C ALA A 12 -67.99 -7.88 39.46
N PRO A 13 -66.82 -7.42 39.14
CA PRO A 13 -66.62 -6.96 37.80
C PRO A 13 -65.45 -7.63 37.11
N SER A 14 -65.80 -8.11 35.96
CA SER A 14 -64.98 -8.25 34.77
C SER A 14 -64.18 -6.97 34.53
N GLY A 15 -62.96 -7.14 34.16
CA GLY A 15 -62.20 -5.99 33.64
C GLY A 15 -60.75 -6.35 33.33
N ASP A 16 -60.59 -6.62 32.08
CA ASP A 16 -59.52 -6.27 31.20
C ASP A 16 -58.16 -6.96 31.39
N ALA A 17 -58.13 -8.12 30.81
CA ALA A 17 -56.88 -8.67 30.26
C ALA A 17 -56.78 -8.25 28.78
N SER A 18 -56.34 -7.04 28.51
CA SER A 18 -55.89 -6.66 27.17
C SER A 18 -55.26 -5.31 27.24
N ASP A 19 -53.93 -5.25 27.49
CA ASP A 19 -53.09 -4.17 27.00
C ASP A 19 -51.59 -4.33 27.33
N THR A 20 -51.05 -5.54 27.29
CA THR A 20 -49.59 -5.73 27.42
C THR A 20 -48.91 -6.25 26.15
N SER A 21 -49.63 -6.37 25.04
CA SER A 21 -49.09 -6.93 23.81
C SER A 21 -48.57 -5.88 22.79
N SER A 22 -48.88 -4.59 22.98
CA SER A 22 -48.47 -3.55 22.02
C SER A 22 -47.19 -2.84 22.35
N ALA A 23 -46.73 -2.88 23.60
CA ALA A 23 -45.49 -2.14 24.00
C ALA A 23 -44.20 -2.89 23.69
N ASP A 24 -44.24 -4.21 23.64
CA ASP A 24 -43.04 -5.01 23.40
C ASP A 24 -42.67 -5.10 21.93
N ASN A 25 -43.62 -4.95 21.02
CA ASN A 25 -43.37 -4.96 19.57
C ASN A 25 -42.75 -3.66 19.08
N ALA A 26 -43.00 -2.53 19.73
CA ALA A 26 -42.41 -1.24 19.39
C ALA A 26 -40.93 -1.10 19.86
N LYS A 27 -40.58 -1.78 20.98
CA LYS A 27 -39.20 -1.79 21.49
C LYS A 27 -38.29 -2.69 20.65
N THR A 28 -38.78 -3.84 20.22
CA THR A 28 -38.03 -4.80 19.38
C THR A 28 -37.82 -4.26 17.97
N THR A 29 -38.75 -3.48 17.43
CA THR A 29 -38.63 -2.89 16.10
C THR A 29 -37.59 -1.73 16.10
N LYS A 30 -37.56 -0.90 17.14
CA LYS A 30 -36.58 0.16 17.29
C LYS A 30 -35.18 -0.40 17.47
N TRP A 31 -35.00 -1.43 18.26
CA TRP A 31 -33.69 -2.06 18.48
C TRP A 31 -33.16 -2.75 17.21
N ARG A 32 -34.05 -3.36 16.44
CA ARG A 32 -33.66 -3.93 15.13
C ARG A 32 -33.29 -2.87 14.11
N MET A 33 -33.94 -1.72 14.11
CA MET A 33 -33.56 -0.58 13.25
C MET A 33 -32.21 0.04 13.67
N ASP A 34 -31.98 0.19 14.98
CA ASP A 34 -30.71 0.68 15.50
C ASP A 34 -29.57 -0.29 15.18
N LEU A 35 -29.82 -1.59 15.27
CA LEU A 35 -28.86 -2.62 14.95
C LEU A 35 -28.52 -2.64 13.45
N LEU A 36 -29.52 -2.42 12.58
CA LEU A 36 -29.33 -2.27 11.14
C LEU A 36 -28.54 -1.01 10.78
N LEU A 37 -28.76 0.10 11.48
CA LEU A 37 -28.01 1.33 11.29
C LEU A 37 -26.54 1.16 11.71
N ILE A 38 -26.29 0.53 12.87
CA ILE A 38 -24.94 0.24 13.34
C ILE A 38 -24.22 -0.70 12.36
N PHE A 39 -24.90 -1.74 11.90
CA PHE A 39 -24.33 -2.69 10.93
C PHE A 39 -24.04 -2.03 9.59
N GLY A 40 -24.94 -1.15 9.12
CA GLY A 40 -24.72 -0.34 7.92
C GLY A 40 -23.52 0.59 8.05
N MET A 41 -23.37 1.24 9.19
CA MET A 41 -22.24 2.15 9.47
C MET A 41 -20.90 1.39 9.53
N VAL A 42 -20.89 0.20 10.15
CA VAL A 42 -19.71 -0.67 10.19
C VAL A 42 -19.33 -1.16 8.80
N LEU A 43 -20.31 -1.55 7.98
CA LEU A 43 -20.05 -1.96 6.58
C LEU A 43 -19.46 -0.83 5.75
N ILE A 44 -19.99 0.39 5.89
CA ILE A 44 -19.47 1.58 5.18
C ILE A 44 -18.04 1.87 5.65
N ALA A 45 -17.77 1.79 6.95
CA ALA A 45 -16.42 1.98 7.49
C ALA A 45 -15.44 0.92 6.98
N CYS A 46 -15.86 -0.36 6.94
CA CYS A 46 -15.05 -1.43 6.38
C CYS A 46 -14.78 -1.24 4.89
N LEU A 47 -15.79 -0.87 4.11
CA LEU A 47 -15.63 -0.56 2.68
C LEU A 47 -14.68 0.62 2.49
N PHE A 48 -14.81 1.66 3.29
CA PHE A 48 -13.90 2.81 3.25
C PHE A 48 -12.45 2.41 3.56
N LEU A 49 -12.25 1.59 4.60
CA LEU A 49 -10.92 1.07 4.94
C LEU A 49 -10.34 0.18 3.83
N VAL A 50 -11.16 -0.68 3.22
CA VAL A 50 -10.71 -1.52 2.10
C VAL A 50 -10.35 -0.66 0.89
N ILE A 51 -11.20 0.30 0.53
CA ILE A 51 -10.92 1.23 -0.57
C ILE A 51 -9.66 2.04 -0.27
N TRP A 52 -9.50 2.53 0.97
CA TRP A 52 -8.32 3.28 1.38
C TRP A 52 -7.05 2.42 1.34
N HIS A 53 -7.14 1.16 1.79
CA HIS A 53 -6.02 0.22 1.74
C HIS A 53 -5.62 -0.10 0.30
N VAL A 54 -6.59 -0.42 -0.56
CA VAL A 54 -6.36 -0.70 -1.99
C VAL A 54 -5.86 0.56 -2.73
N SER A 55 -6.41 1.73 -2.42
CA SER A 55 -5.96 2.99 -3.02
C SER A 55 -4.55 3.36 -2.58
N ARG A 56 -4.14 2.99 -1.38
CA ARG A 56 -2.78 3.23 -0.89
C ARG A 56 -1.75 2.35 -1.60
N GLU A 57 -2.09 1.10 -1.89
CA GLU A 57 -1.24 0.22 -2.71
C GLU A 57 -1.19 0.68 -4.18
N SER A 58 -2.28 1.22 -4.69
CA SER A 58 -2.35 1.78 -6.04
C SER A 58 -1.61 3.12 -6.14
N ALA A 59 -1.58 3.93 -5.08
CA ALA A 59 -0.82 5.19 -5.06
C ALA A 59 0.69 4.94 -5.08
N ILE A 60 1.17 3.85 -4.47
CA ILE A 60 2.58 3.44 -4.56
C ILE A 60 2.91 2.90 -5.97
N LYS A 61 1.93 2.36 -6.68
CA LYS A 61 2.07 1.93 -8.08
C LYS A 61 1.82 3.04 -9.10
N ASN A 62 1.26 4.16 -8.69
CA ASN A 62 0.83 5.25 -9.59
C ASN A 62 1.70 6.51 -9.51
N GLU A 63 2.83 6.45 -8.79
CA GLU A 63 3.99 7.29 -9.12
C GLU A 63 4.72 6.71 -10.36
N LYS A 64 3.94 6.11 -11.21
CA LYS A 64 4.31 5.66 -12.52
C LYS A 64 4.03 6.82 -13.46
N SER A 65 5.06 7.51 -13.85
CA SER A 65 5.27 8.05 -15.18
C SER A 65 6.23 9.23 -15.26
N ASP A 66 7.18 9.31 -14.37
CA ASP A 66 8.49 9.69 -14.87
C ASP A 66 9.21 8.37 -15.09
N SER A 67 9.48 8.06 -16.34
CA SER A 67 10.17 6.82 -16.70
C SER A 67 11.45 6.73 -15.88
N LEU A 68 11.45 5.82 -14.89
CA LEU A 68 12.64 5.57 -14.10
C LEU A 68 13.68 4.90 -15.00
N VAL A 69 14.88 5.41 -14.94
CA VAL A 69 16.03 4.92 -15.70
C VAL A 69 17.02 4.27 -14.75
N VAL A 70 17.40 3.05 -15.09
CA VAL A 70 18.50 2.33 -14.45
C VAL A 70 19.77 2.68 -15.21
N THR A 71 20.75 3.23 -14.53
CA THR A 71 22.07 3.56 -15.09
C THR A 71 23.12 2.69 -14.45
N ALA A 72 23.91 2.01 -15.28
CA ALA A 72 25.10 1.29 -14.86
C ALA A 72 26.35 2.14 -15.10
N GLU A 73 27.15 2.33 -14.08
CA GLU A 73 28.42 3.02 -14.14
C GLU A 73 29.56 2.09 -13.74
N VAL A 74 30.59 2.03 -14.54
CA VAL A 74 31.80 1.27 -14.25
C VAL A 74 32.98 2.23 -14.15
N ASN A 75 33.64 2.20 -13.00
CA ASN A 75 34.76 3.08 -12.68
C ASN A 75 34.43 4.58 -12.92
N GLY A 76 33.20 5.00 -12.55
CA GLY A 76 32.71 6.37 -12.70
C GLY A 76 32.36 6.80 -14.12
N LYS A 77 32.26 5.85 -15.06
CA LYS A 77 31.81 6.10 -16.42
C LYS A 77 30.53 5.36 -16.70
N VAL A 78 29.56 6.01 -17.31
CA VAL A 78 28.31 5.40 -17.73
C VAL A 78 28.63 4.30 -18.73
N TRP A 79 28.23 3.06 -18.41
CA TRP A 79 28.36 1.87 -19.24
C TRP A 79 27.10 1.65 -20.07
N GLY A 80 25.92 1.90 -19.46
CA GLY A 80 24.62 1.81 -20.13
C GLY A 80 23.48 2.34 -19.29
N SER A 81 22.33 2.53 -19.95
CA SER A 81 21.10 2.99 -19.30
C SER A 81 19.89 2.33 -19.93
N TRP A 82 18.91 1.93 -19.11
CA TRP A 82 17.70 1.20 -19.51
C TRP A 82 16.49 1.73 -18.76
N SER A 83 15.33 1.57 -19.35
CA SER A 83 14.07 1.84 -18.66
C SER A 83 13.82 0.79 -17.58
N LEU A 84 13.40 1.22 -16.39
CA LEU A 84 13.01 0.31 -15.33
C LEU A 84 11.69 -0.41 -15.63
N ASP A 85 10.89 0.12 -16.54
CA ASP A 85 9.60 -0.45 -16.94
C ASP A 85 9.73 -1.62 -17.92
N GLU A 86 10.89 -1.78 -18.57
CA GLU A 86 11.15 -2.84 -19.53
C GLU A 86 11.94 -3.97 -18.90
N ASN A 87 11.56 -5.20 -19.21
CA ASN A 87 12.29 -6.37 -18.73
C ASN A 87 13.56 -6.60 -19.54
N HIS A 88 14.71 -6.55 -18.86
CA HIS A 88 16.02 -6.78 -19.45
C HIS A 88 16.87 -7.70 -18.58
N VAL A 89 17.72 -8.48 -19.21
CA VAL A 89 18.86 -9.16 -18.60
C VAL A 89 20.10 -8.63 -19.30
N ILE A 90 21.00 -8.04 -18.56
CA ILE A 90 22.15 -7.31 -19.06
C ILE A 90 23.41 -7.92 -18.47
N GLU A 91 24.27 -8.46 -19.33
CA GLU A 91 25.60 -8.92 -18.95
C GLU A 91 26.55 -7.73 -19.00
N ILE A 92 27.23 -7.47 -17.90
CA ILE A 92 28.21 -6.39 -17.73
C ILE A 92 29.59 -7.02 -17.56
N ASP A 93 30.26 -7.25 -18.68
CA ASP A 93 31.63 -7.77 -18.73
C ASP A 93 32.62 -6.61 -18.85
N THR A 94 33.56 -6.57 -17.92
CA THR A 94 34.57 -5.53 -17.85
C THR A 94 35.92 -6.10 -17.45
N ASP A 95 36.97 -5.29 -17.54
CA ASP A 95 38.31 -5.66 -17.04
C ASP A 95 38.33 -5.93 -15.53
N TYR A 96 37.25 -5.56 -14.81
CA TYR A 96 37.15 -5.72 -13.36
C TYR A 96 36.39 -6.98 -12.94
N GLY A 97 35.67 -7.63 -13.87
CA GLY A 97 34.91 -8.84 -13.65
C GLY A 97 33.54 -8.82 -14.31
N HIS A 98 32.78 -9.88 -14.06
CA HIS A 98 31.46 -10.15 -14.63
C HIS A 98 30.34 -9.84 -13.63
N ASN A 99 29.29 -9.20 -14.12
CA ASN A 99 28.04 -8.99 -13.40
C ASN A 99 26.83 -9.19 -14.33
N GLU A 100 25.78 -9.81 -13.84
CA GLU A 100 24.49 -9.89 -14.53
C GLU A 100 23.46 -9.04 -13.79
N LEU A 101 22.93 -8.04 -14.49
CA LEU A 101 21.86 -7.18 -14.00
C LEU A 101 20.53 -7.60 -14.64
N THR A 102 19.56 -7.92 -13.81
CA THR A 102 18.18 -8.18 -14.25
C THR A 102 17.28 -7.01 -13.89
N ILE A 103 16.55 -6.51 -14.88
CA ILE A 103 15.45 -5.57 -14.71
C ILE A 103 14.16 -6.34 -14.99
N ARG A 104 13.28 -6.42 -13.98
CA ARG A 104 11.99 -7.11 -14.12
C ARG A 104 10.96 -6.55 -13.18
N ASP A 105 9.74 -6.38 -13.69
CA ASP A 105 8.58 -5.93 -12.90
C ASP A 105 8.82 -4.62 -12.15
N GLY A 106 9.50 -3.67 -12.77
CA GLY A 106 9.81 -2.36 -12.17
C GLY A 106 10.87 -2.43 -11.07
N ALA A 107 11.76 -3.42 -11.11
CA ALA A 107 12.85 -3.57 -10.17
C ALA A 107 14.13 -3.99 -10.88
N ALA A 108 15.26 -3.43 -10.45
CA ALA A 108 16.60 -3.81 -10.88
C ALA A 108 17.31 -4.57 -9.74
N TYR A 109 17.99 -5.66 -10.05
CA TYR A 109 18.75 -6.46 -9.08
C TYR A 109 19.83 -7.29 -9.77
N MET A 110 20.87 -7.61 -9.02
CA MET A 110 21.96 -8.46 -9.52
C MET A 110 21.55 -9.93 -9.43
N THR A 111 21.65 -10.65 -10.53
CA THR A 111 21.34 -12.09 -10.63
C THR A 111 22.59 -12.96 -10.60
N ASP A 112 23.70 -12.47 -11.13
CA ASP A 112 25.00 -13.11 -10.99
C ASP A 112 26.13 -12.09 -10.89
N ALA A 113 27.23 -12.52 -10.26
CA ALA A 113 28.48 -11.79 -10.17
C ALA A 113 29.61 -12.74 -9.80
N ASP A 114 30.80 -12.53 -10.35
CA ASP A 114 31.99 -13.30 -10.00
C ASP A 114 32.83 -12.66 -8.87
N CYS A 115 32.33 -11.56 -8.27
CA CYS A 115 32.99 -10.93 -7.13
C CYS A 115 33.03 -11.86 -5.91
N PRO A 116 34.12 -11.85 -5.09
CA PRO A 116 34.35 -12.83 -4.04
C PRO A 116 33.22 -12.93 -3.01
N ASP A 117 32.68 -11.79 -2.58
CA ASP A 117 31.72 -11.73 -1.48
C ASP A 117 30.26 -11.73 -1.92
N LYS A 118 29.98 -11.50 -3.19
CA LYS A 118 28.64 -11.43 -3.80
C LYS A 118 27.67 -10.49 -3.05
N TYR A 119 28.20 -9.45 -2.41
CA TYR A 119 27.38 -8.48 -1.67
C TYR A 119 26.40 -7.74 -2.58
N CYS A 120 26.79 -7.43 -3.80
CA CYS A 120 25.90 -6.77 -4.78
C CYS A 120 24.61 -7.57 -5.02
N MET A 121 24.67 -8.90 -4.99
CA MET A 121 23.48 -9.77 -5.11
C MET A 121 22.62 -9.75 -3.84
N GLN A 122 23.24 -9.48 -2.67
CA GLN A 122 22.55 -9.44 -1.38
C GLN A 122 21.90 -8.08 -1.07
N MET A 123 22.23 -7.04 -1.82
CA MET A 123 21.66 -5.70 -1.63
C MET A 123 20.16 -5.64 -1.97
N GLY A 124 19.65 -6.68 -2.67
CA GLY A 124 18.24 -6.80 -2.97
C GLY A 124 17.83 -6.03 -4.22
N LYS A 125 16.58 -5.56 -4.23
CA LYS A 125 15.96 -4.90 -5.39
C LYS A 125 15.98 -3.39 -5.24
N ALA A 126 16.45 -2.70 -6.26
CA ALA A 126 16.36 -1.27 -6.43
C ALA A 126 15.11 -0.94 -7.27
N MET A 127 14.24 -0.07 -6.79
CA MET A 127 12.92 0.19 -7.37
C MET A 127 12.56 1.68 -7.40
N ARG A 128 13.32 2.54 -6.72
CA ARG A 128 12.98 3.95 -6.51
C ARG A 128 14.14 4.84 -6.90
N THR A 129 13.82 6.06 -7.25
CA THR A 129 14.84 7.10 -7.43
C THR A 129 15.74 7.19 -6.20
N GLY A 130 17.05 7.13 -6.43
CA GLY A 130 18.06 7.14 -5.38
C GLY A 130 18.47 5.77 -4.85
N ASP A 131 17.73 4.70 -5.17
CA ASP A 131 18.19 3.34 -4.87
C ASP A 131 19.44 3.05 -5.70
N ASN A 132 20.40 2.34 -5.08
CA ASN A 132 21.60 1.92 -5.77
C ASN A 132 22.06 0.53 -5.35
N ILE A 133 22.77 -0.15 -6.25
CA ILE A 133 23.46 -1.40 -6.01
C ILE A 133 24.92 -1.20 -6.38
N VAL A 134 25.82 -1.57 -5.48
CA VAL A 134 27.25 -1.33 -5.66
C VAL A 134 28.04 -2.64 -5.59
N CYS A 135 28.88 -2.86 -6.59
CA CYS A 135 29.87 -3.91 -6.60
C CYS A 135 31.26 -3.27 -6.53
N LEU A 136 31.83 -3.18 -5.33
CA LEU A 136 33.13 -2.52 -5.12
C LEU A 136 34.30 -3.20 -5.85
N PRO A 137 34.42 -4.54 -5.85
CA PRO A 137 35.48 -5.21 -6.57
C PRO A 137 35.47 -4.90 -8.08
N HIS A 138 34.26 -4.83 -8.66
CA HIS A 138 34.08 -4.54 -10.09
C HIS A 138 33.92 -3.06 -10.43
N LYS A 139 34.00 -2.19 -9.41
CA LYS A 139 33.78 -0.74 -9.54
C LYS A 139 32.48 -0.39 -10.25
N LEU A 140 31.47 -1.24 -10.08
CA LEU A 140 30.17 -1.11 -10.69
C LEU A 140 29.19 -0.45 -9.73
N VAL A 141 28.47 0.54 -10.21
CA VAL A 141 27.36 1.19 -9.51
C VAL A 141 26.14 1.14 -10.42
N ILE A 142 25.06 0.56 -9.94
CA ILE A 142 23.75 0.63 -10.57
C ILE A 142 22.93 1.64 -9.79
N GLY A 143 22.45 2.67 -10.45
CA GLY A 143 21.63 3.74 -9.85
C GLY A 143 20.29 3.85 -10.55
N ILE A 144 19.25 4.21 -9.80
CA ILE A 144 17.94 4.55 -10.36
C ILE A 144 17.72 6.05 -10.24
N ALA A 145 17.44 6.67 -11.38
CA ALA A 145 17.08 8.09 -11.46
C ALA A 145 15.78 8.26 -12.23
N SER A 146 15.04 9.33 -11.95
CA SER A 146 13.98 9.77 -12.85
C SER A 146 14.62 10.27 -14.14
N SER A 147 14.15 9.77 -15.28
CA SER A 147 14.53 10.36 -16.56
C SER A 147 14.16 11.84 -16.51
N PRO A 148 15.07 12.77 -16.75
CA PRO A 148 14.65 14.11 -17.03
C PRO A 148 13.78 14.02 -18.27
N VAL A 149 12.50 14.33 -18.13
CA VAL A 149 11.65 14.62 -19.29
C VAL A 149 12.44 15.59 -20.12
N SER A 150 12.80 15.18 -21.32
CA SER A 150 13.50 16.02 -22.27
C SER A 150 12.55 17.14 -22.69
N ASP A 151 12.41 18.14 -21.82
CA ASP A 151 12.09 19.47 -22.26
C ASP A 151 13.30 19.95 -23.03
N ALA A 152 13.18 19.83 -24.33
CA ALA A 152 14.12 20.38 -25.28
C ALA A 152 14.29 21.88 -24.97
N GLY A 153 15.45 22.23 -24.48
CA GLY A 153 15.89 23.63 -24.39
C GLY A 153 16.24 24.11 -22.99
N GLY A 154 17.47 23.88 -22.60
CA GLY A 154 18.02 24.52 -21.41
C GLY A 154 19.37 23.93 -21.04
N SER A 155 20.44 24.38 -21.65
CA SER A 155 21.80 24.24 -21.14
C SER A 155 21.83 24.82 -19.73
N SER A 156 21.76 23.99 -18.73
CA SER A 156 22.14 24.37 -17.37
C SER A 156 23.61 24.09 -17.23
N ASP A 157 24.35 25.10 -17.57
CA ASP A 157 25.70 25.35 -17.08
C ASP A 157 25.62 25.33 -15.55
N LEU A 158 25.87 24.19 -14.93
CA LEU A 158 26.11 24.14 -13.49
C LEU A 158 27.52 24.66 -13.24
N ASP A 159 27.61 25.96 -13.22
CA ASP A 159 28.74 26.69 -12.68
C ASP A 159 28.82 26.35 -11.17
N ILE A 160 29.57 25.32 -10.86
CA ILE A 160 29.95 25.01 -9.48
C ILE A 160 31.04 26.04 -9.12
N ASP A 161 30.58 27.17 -8.60
CA ASP A 161 31.45 28.19 -8.06
C ASP A 161 32.14 27.66 -6.79
N THR A 162 33.33 27.15 -7.01
CA THR A 162 34.27 26.75 -5.98
C THR A 162 34.84 28.03 -5.32
N VAL A 163 34.22 28.44 -4.22
CA VAL A 163 34.89 29.40 -3.34
C VAL A 163 35.40 28.64 -2.12
N ALA A 164 36.62 28.16 -2.24
CA ALA A 164 37.46 27.88 -1.10
C ALA A 164 38.50 29.03 -1.00
N ARG A 165 38.34 29.83 0.03
CA ARG A 165 39.43 30.68 0.51
C ARG A 165 39.32 30.84 2.02
#